data_d4e423c662f59575ac1ab3ba05b82eb7
#
_entry.id   d4e423c662f59575ac1ab3ba05b82eb7
#
_cell.length_a   1.000
_cell.length_b   1.000
_cell.length_c   1.000
_cell.angle_alpha   90.00
_cell.angle_beta   90.00
_cell.angle_gamma   90.00
#
_symmetry.space_group_name_H-M   'P 1'
#
loop_
_entity.id
_entity.type
_entity.pdbx_description
1 polymer ?
#
loop_
_entity_poly.entity_id
_entity_poly.type
_entity_poly.pdbx_seq_one_letter_code
_entity_poly.pdbx_strand_id
1 'polypeptide(L)'
;MSYSFQGGVYLEANREKTLHKLSFAFDRVASVKIPLGGSGIAFTPSVAPGDFVRLGQVIGVSTLLPGFSLRASVSGMVTEISDGVLPDGRLVPCVGIENDLRDEPELLGRPMDWQQMEPEQINGLICAAGVVGRGAYPSFAKIGRMLGRADTLIVDGLDGEPWASAVYRALCEDADDIIEGVHVLMRLFGRLRCVVAMPEERGEAAQAMRHAVGGDNRIRLIKLRDKYPQNDERLLIRTITGRDGCAGERDTRCLVMEAQEVAAIGRALRDGTPDVSRIVTVSGDAVANPKNIRARIGTAWYELVRVCGGYTQTPSRLLVGGAMRGEAAFTDNIALAPGAQAFTALCADTTGTPGPCIRCGRCAQACPYGLLPNYIQLFLENGNFEKLRTLGVERCTACGACACVCPAHIRLVQTMQRARQALPAQEERQA
;
A
#
# COMPACT_ATOMS: atom_id res chain seq x y z
N MET A 1 17.56 -4.16 20.41
CA MET A 1 16.55 -5.25 20.42
C MET A 1 15.64 -5.07 19.23
N SER A 2 15.32 -6.13 18.51
CA SER A 2 14.32 -6.09 17.44
C SER A 2 13.00 -6.64 17.95
N TYR A 3 11.91 -6.00 17.56
CA TYR A 3 10.56 -6.39 17.97
C TYR A 3 9.98 -7.42 17.00
N SER A 4 9.07 -8.28 17.50
CA SER A 4 8.38 -9.30 16.72
C SER A 4 7.04 -9.66 17.34
N PHE A 5 6.24 -10.47 16.66
CA PHE A 5 4.93 -10.96 17.10
C PHE A 5 4.87 -12.49 17.12
N GLN A 6 3.85 -13.06 17.77
CA GLN A 6 3.63 -14.50 17.80
C GLN A 6 2.94 -14.98 16.51
N GLY A 7 3.22 -16.20 16.05
CA GLY A 7 2.75 -16.70 14.75
C GLY A 7 3.57 -16.12 13.60
N GLY A 8 2.97 -16.02 12.42
CA GLY A 8 3.66 -15.58 11.20
C GLY A 8 4.60 -16.62 10.61
N VAL A 9 5.22 -16.25 9.51
CA VAL A 9 6.15 -17.13 8.77
C VAL A 9 7.40 -16.35 8.36
N TYR A 10 8.53 -17.03 8.28
CA TYR A 10 9.74 -16.51 7.66
C TYR A 10 9.72 -16.97 6.20
N LEU A 11 9.72 -16.01 5.30
CA LEU A 11 9.72 -16.24 3.86
C LEU A 11 11.08 -15.87 3.28
N GLU A 12 11.45 -16.51 2.18
CA GLU A 12 12.56 -16.04 1.36
C GLU A 12 12.17 -14.69 0.77
N ALA A 13 12.92 -13.66 1.10
CA ALA A 13 12.56 -12.29 0.73
C ALA A 13 12.73 -12.01 -0.76
N ASN A 14 13.74 -12.66 -1.41
CA ASN A 14 14.06 -12.53 -2.83
C ASN A 14 14.23 -11.07 -3.30
N ARG A 15 14.86 -10.23 -2.46
CA ARG A 15 15.03 -8.77 -2.67
C ARG A 15 16.44 -8.39 -3.08
N GLU A 16 17.38 -9.31 -3.15
CA GLU A 16 18.83 -9.09 -3.32
C GLU A 16 19.14 -8.28 -4.58
N LYS A 17 18.34 -8.46 -5.63
CA LYS A 17 18.53 -7.77 -6.90
C LYS A 17 18.08 -6.31 -6.88
N THR A 18 17.24 -5.92 -5.93
CA THR A 18 16.58 -4.59 -5.89
C THR A 18 16.91 -3.78 -4.65
N LEU A 19 17.12 -4.42 -3.50
CA LEU A 19 17.17 -3.78 -2.18
C LEU A 19 18.21 -2.65 -2.08
N HIS A 20 19.43 -2.89 -2.58
CA HIS A 20 20.57 -1.97 -2.44
C HIS A 20 20.87 -1.14 -3.70
N LYS A 21 19.96 -1.14 -4.67
CA LYS A 21 20.09 -0.32 -5.87
C LYS A 21 19.19 0.89 -5.80
N LEU A 22 19.69 2.04 -6.23
CA LEU A 22 18.88 3.24 -6.38
C LEU A 22 17.67 2.98 -7.27
N SER A 23 16.58 3.66 -7.00
CA SER A 23 15.42 3.61 -7.86
C SER A 23 15.74 4.23 -9.23
N PHE A 24 15.22 3.60 -10.28
CA PHE A 24 15.34 4.14 -11.63
C PHE A 24 14.24 5.17 -11.86
N ALA A 25 14.60 6.41 -12.16
CA ALA A 25 13.62 7.44 -12.51
C ALA A 25 13.04 7.16 -13.91
N PHE A 26 11.73 6.96 -14.00
CA PHE A 26 11.02 6.76 -15.26
C PHE A 26 9.98 7.86 -15.47
N ASP A 27 10.50 9.06 -15.78
CA ASP A 27 9.70 10.27 -15.99
C ASP A 27 9.21 10.42 -17.43
N ARG A 28 9.91 9.81 -18.40
CA ARG A 28 9.66 9.96 -19.84
C ARG A 28 8.76 8.85 -20.39
N VAL A 29 7.65 8.56 -19.68
CA VAL A 29 6.61 7.68 -20.23
C VAL A 29 5.89 8.42 -21.37
N ALA A 30 5.62 7.74 -22.49
CA ALA A 30 4.97 8.36 -23.65
C ALA A 30 3.50 8.74 -23.38
N SER A 31 2.81 7.93 -22.61
CA SER A 31 1.42 8.17 -22.21
C SER A 31 1.10 7.52 -20.87
N VAL A 32 0.09 8.06 -20.20
CA VAL A 32 -0.48 7.48 -18.99
C VAL A 32 -1.97 7.24 -19.16
N LYS A 33 -2.50 6.24 -18.45
CA LYS A 33 -3.93 5.95 -18.41
C LYS A 33 -4.39 5.91 -16.96
N ILE A 34 -5.04 6.97 -16.50
CA ILE A 34 -5.35 7.18 -15.08
C ILE A 34 -6.80 6.74 -14.81
N PRO A 35 -7.03 5.69 -13.98
CA PRO A 35 -8.36 5.18 -13.71
C PRO A 35 -9.22 6.19 -12.92
N LEU A 36 -10.45 6.41 -13.37
CA LEU A 36 -11.49 7.20 -12.70
C LEU A 36 -12.26 6.40 -11.66
N GLY A 37 -11.77 5.23 -11.29
CA GLY A 37 -12.39 4.36 -10.31
C GLY A 37 -11.41 3.35 -9.73
N GLY A 38 -11.83 2.71 -8.64
CA GLY A 38 -11.04 1.71 -7.93
C GLY A 38 -11.17 1.88 -6.43
N SER A 39 -10.88 0.82 -5.66
CA SER A 39 -10.91 0.83 -4.20
C SER A 39 -12.19 1.43 -3.57
N GLY A 40 -13.34 1.30 -4.26
CA GLY A 40 -14.62 1.81 -3.78
C GLY A 40 -14.83 3.33 -3.98
N ILE A 41 -13.92 4.03 -4.65
CA ILE A 41 -14.04 5.46 -4.96
C ILE A 41 -14.22 5.61 -6.47
N ALA A 42 -15.19 6.46 -6.86
CA ALA A 42 -15.43 6.83 -8.24
C ALA A 42 -15.19 8.35 -8.41
N PHE A 43 -14.68 8.72 -9.58
CA PHE A 43 -14.42 10.10 -9.95
C PHE A 43 -15.20 10.44 -11.22
N THR A 44 -15.77 11.63 -11.25
CA THR A 44 -16.29 12.24 -12.48
C THR A 44 -15.16 12.99 -13.16
N PRO A 45 -14.91 12.75 -14.46
CA PRO A 45 -13.88 13.49 -15.19
C PRO A 45 -14.19 14.99 -15.21
N SER A 46 -13.17 15.82 -15.04
CA SER A 46 -13.23 17.27 -15.15
C SER A 46 -12.56 17.80 -16.42
N VAL A 47 -12.15 16.88 -17.29
CA VAL A 47 -11.48 17.14 -18.58
C VAL A 47 -12.14 16.34 -19.68
N ALA A 48 -11.92 16.75 -20.93
CA ALA A 48 -12.41 16.10 -22.14
C ALA A 48 -11.25 15.79 -23.11
N PRO A 49 -11.41 14.82 -24.04
CA PRO A 49 -10.45 14.61 -25.11
C PRO A 49 -10.20 15.90 -25.90
N GLY A 50 -8.91 16.24 -26.13
CA GLY A 50 -8.47 17.47 -26.74
C GLY A 50 -8.05 18.56 -25.74
N ASP A 51 -8.33 18.41 -24.45
CA ASP A 51 -7.86 19.35 -23.43
C ASP A 51 -6.36 19.17 -23.18
N PHE A 52 -5.63 20.28 -23.01
CA PHE A 52 -4.27 20.26 -22.48
C PHE A 52 -4.30 20.31 -20.97
N VAL A 53 -3.53 19.43 -20.31
CA VAL A 53 -3.41 19.39 -18.86
C VAL A 53 -1.97 19.57 -18.41
N ARG A 54 -1.80 20.18 -17.23
CA ARG A 54 -0.51 20.31 -16.56
C ARG A 54 -0.27 19.15 -15.60
N LEU A 55 0.99 18.87 -15.33
CA LEU A 55 1.38 17.94 -14.28
C LEU A 55 0.81 18.39 -12.91
N GLY A 56 -0.01 17.57 -12.29
CA GLY A 56 -0.67 17.90 -11.02
C GLY A 56 -2.05 18.56 -11.18
N GLN A 57 -2.49 18.89 -12.39
CA GLN A 57 -3.82 19.45 -12.63
C GLN A 57 -4.92 18.45 -12.26
N VAL A 58 -6.05 18.96 -11.75
CA VAL A 58 -7.24 18.14 -11.47
C VAL A 58 -7.84 17.62 -12.77
N ILE A 59 -7.97 16.31 -12.89
CA ILE A 59 -8.58 15.62 -14.05
C ILE A 59 -9.86 14.87 -13.69
N GLY A 60 -10.17 14.73 -12.40
CA GLY A 60 -11.41 14.13 -11.93
C GLY A 60 -11.69 14.49 -10.48
N VAL A 61 -12.96 14.58 -10.14
CA VAL A 61 -13.43 14.92 -8.79
C VAL A 61 -14.24 13.76 -8.20
N SER A 62 -14.01 13.46 -6.93
CA SER A 62 -14.78 12.40 -6.26
C SER A 62 -16.20 12.88 -5.97
N THR A 63 -17.18 12.03 -6.28
CA THR A 63 -18.59 12.27 -5.96
C THR A 63 -18.92 11.94 -4.50
N LEU A 64 -18.14 11.05 -3.87
CA LEU A 64 -18.37 10.55 -2.52
C LEU A 64 -17.56 11.29 -1.46
N LEU A 65 -16.44 11.90 -1.84
CA LEU A 65 -15.49 12.55 -0.93
C LEU A 65 -15.23 13.98 -1.41
N PRO A 66 -15.99 14.97 -0.94
CA PRO A 66 -15.85 16.37 -1.35
C PRO A 66 -14.40 16.88 -1.16
N GLY A 67 -13.87 17.55 -2.17
CA GLY A 67 -12.49 18.07 -2.19
C GLY A 67 -11.42 17.06 -2.58
N PHE A 68 -11.71 15.76 -2.57
CA PHE A 68 -10.79 14.74 -3.03
C PHE A 68 -10.81 14.64 -4.56
N SER A 69 -9.65 14.78 -5.18
CA SER A 69 -9.53 14.87 -6.64
C SER A 69 -8.41 13.97 -7.16
N LEU A 70 -8.61 13.51 -8.39
CA LEU A 70 -7.63 12.78 -9.18
C LEU A 70 -6.79 13.78 -9.98
N ARG A 71 -5.49 13.57 -10.04
CA ARG A 71 -4.55 14.50 -10.63
C ARG A 71 -3.82 13.91 -11.84
N ALA A 72 -3.53 14.74 -12.83
CA ALA A 72 -2.69 14.38 -13.95
C ALA A 72 -1.27 14.11 -13.48
N SER A 73 -0.72 12.96 -13.84
CA SER A 73 0.64 12.56 -13.46
C SER A 73 1.72 12.96 -14.47
N VAL A 74 1.31 13.54 -15.59
CA VAL A 74 2.15 14.12 -16.64
C VAL A 74 1.48 15.39 -17.15
N SER A 75 2.24 16.29 -17.82
CA SER A 75 1.65 17.35 -18.67
C SER A 75 1.44 16.82 -20.09
N GLY A 76 0.43 17.33 -20.78
CA GLY A 76 0.18 16.95 -22.17
C GLY A 76 -1.29 16.99 -22.57
N MET A 77 -1.62 16.27 -23.64
CA MET A 77 -2.94 16.26 -24.25
C MET A 77 -3.79 15.08 -23.75
N VAL A 78 -5.00 15.35 -23.31
CA VAL A 78 -6.00 14.29 -23.07
C VAL A 78 -6.41 13.71 -24.41
N THR A 79 -6.10 12.44 -24.64
CA THR A 79 -6.37 11.77 -25.93
C THR A 79 -7.73 11.09 -25.95
N GLU A 80 -8.11 10.48 -24.82
CA GLU A 80 -9.35 9.70 -24.71
C GLU A 80 -9.85 9.60 -23.27
N ILE A 81 -11.15 9.33 -23.13
CA ILE A 81 -11.72 8.75 -21.91
C ILE A 81 -12.30 7.41 -22.31
N SER A 82 -11.63 6.33 -21.96
CA SER A 82 -11.96 4.97 -22.40
C SER A 82 -11.78 3.97 -21.28
N ASP A 83 -12.41 2.79 -21.41
CA ASP A 83 -12.29 1.75 -20.39
C ASP A 83 -10.86 1.24 -20.27
N GLY A 84 -10.40 1.10 -19.02
CA GLY A 84 -9.19 0.41 -18.63
C GLY A 84 -9.50 -0.76 -17.70
N VAL A 85 -8.57 -1.69 -17.62
CA VAL A 85 -8.70 -2.90 -16.81
C VAL A 85 -8.06 -2.68 -15.45
N LEU A 86 -8.75 -3.03 -14.38
CA LEU A 86 -8.18 -3.17 -13.03
C LEU A 86 -7.59 -4.57 -12.83
N PRO A 87 -6.72 -4.76 -11.82
CA PRO A 87 -6.12 -6.07 -11.54
C PRO A 87 -7.14 -7.20 -11.36
N ASP A 88 -8.30 -6.90 -10.76
CA ASP A 88 -9.41 -7.85 -10.55
C ASP A 88 -10.26 -8.14 -11.81
N GLY A 89 -9.88 -7.58 -12.95
CA GLY A 89 -10.54 -7.76 -14.25
C GLY A 89 -11.73 -6.83 -14.50
N ARG A 90 -12.13 -5.99 -13.54
CA ARG A 90 -13.19 -4.99 -13.76
C ARG A 90 -12.72 -3.92 -14.73
N LEU A 91 -13.65 -3.47 -15.58
CA LEU A 91 -13.45 -2.31 -16.43
C LEU A 91 -13.87 -1.03 -15.70
N VAL A 92 -13.06 0.00 -15.81
CA VAL A 92 -13.36 1.32 -15.28
C VAL A 92 -12.97 2.39 -16.30
N PRO A 93 -13.71 3.50 -16.40
CA PRO A 93 -13.28 4.61 -17.23
C PRO A 93 -11.92 5.13 -16.79
N CYS A 94 -11.07 5.50 -17.73
CA CYS A 94 -9.74 6.04 -17.51
C CYS A 94 -9.54 7.29 -18.36
N VAL A 95 -8.80 8.27 -17.86
CA VAL A 95 -8.31 9.40 -18.64
C VAL A 95 -6.97 9.03 -19.24
N GLY A 96 -6.89 8.97 -20.57
CA GLY A 96 -5.64 8.81 -21.33
C GLY A 96 -5.00 10.17 -21.58
N ILE A 97 -3.71 10.31 -21.29
CA ILE A 97 -2.94 11.53 -21.49
C ILE A 97 -1.66 11.20 -22.26
N GLU A 98 -1.48 11.81 -23.43
CA GLU A 98 -0.20 11.77 -24.16
C GLU A 98 0.75 12.80 -23.55
N ASN A 99 1.91 12.33 -23.09
CA ASN A 99 2.88 13.15 -22.36
C ASN A 99 3.67 14.04 -23.35
N ASP A 100 3.69 15.35 -23.10
CA ASP A 100 4.48 16.32 -23.87
C ASP A 100 5.96 16.39 -23.45
N LEU A 101 6.32 15.63 -22.40
CA LEU A 101 7.67 15.54 -21.83
C LEU A 101 8.23 16.85 -21.26
N ARG A 102 7.37 17.85 -21.02
CA ARG A 102 7.76 19.17 -20.48
C ARG A 102 7.59 19.22 -18.96
N ASP A 103 6.72 18.37 -18.43
CA ASP A 103 6.36 18.34 -17.00
C ASP A 103 5.96 19.73 -16.45
N GLU A 104 5.18 20.50 -17.25
CA GLU A 104 4.71 21.82 -16.82
C GLU A 104 3.83 21.67 -15.57
N PRO A 105 4.24 22.20 -14.39
CA PRO A 105 3.57 21.86 -13.15
C PRO A 105 2.35 22.76 -12.88
N GLU A 106 1.34 22.17 -12.24
CA GLU A 106 0.29 22.88 -11.50
C GLU A 106 0.42 22.50 -10.02
N LEU A 107 1.01 23.40 -9.26
CA LEU A 107 1.20 23.20 -7.83
C LEU A 107 -0.09 23.51 -7.06
N LEU A 108 -0.23 22.97 -5.84
CA LEU A 108 -1.36 23.22 -4.93
C LEU A 108 -1.44 24.68 -4.45
N GLY A 109 -0.37 25.44 -4.65
CA GLY A 109 -0.21 26.83 -4.25
C GLY A 109 1.28 27.21 -4.18
N ARG A 110 1.57 28.39 -3.65
CA ARG A 110 2.95 28.79 -3.34
C ARG A 110 3.44 27.99 -2.11
N PRO A 111 4.77 27.83 -1.91
CA PRO A 111 5.31 27.26 -0.68
C PRO A 111 4.61 27.92 0.51
N MET A 112 4.00 27.10 1.37
CA MET A 112 3.13 27.57 2.43
C MET A 112 3.83 27.41 3.77
N ASP A 113 3.68 28.40 4.63
CA ASP A 113 4.08 28.27 6.03
C ASP A 113 3.05 27.41 6.78
N TRP A 114 3.09 26.09 6.51
CA TRP A 114 2.16 25.13 7.07
C TRP A 114 2.24 25.06 8.61
N GLN A 115 3.35 25.53 9.21
CA GLN A 115 3.51 25.57 10.66
C GLN A 115 2.50 26.54 11.32
N GLN A 116 2.02 27.53 10.57
CA GLN A 116 1.04 28.52 11.04
C GLN A 116 -0.39 28.17 10.65
N MET A 117 -0.59 27.12 9.85
CA MET A 117 -1.94 26.73 9.41
C MET A 117 -2.74 26.02 10.49
N GLU A 118 -4.06 26.18 10.40
CA GLU A 118 -5.00 25.41 11.23
C GLU A 118 -5.07 23.94 10.74
N PRO A 119 -5.38 22.99 11.65
CA PRO A 119 -5.43 21.56 11.32
C PRO A 119 -6.34 21.24 10.11
N GLU A 120 -7.47 21.90 9.98
CA GLU A 120 -8.44 21.72 8.90
C GLU A 120 -7.86 22.16 7.57
N GLN A 121 -7.07 23.23 7.54
CA GLN A 121 -6.39 23.71 6.32
C GLN A 121 -5.32 22.72 5.87
N ILE A 122 -4.51 22.21 6.81
CA ILE A 122 -3.49 21.17 6.52
C ILE A 122 -4.16 19.91 5.95
N ASN A 123 -5.23 19.42 6.57
CA ASN A 123 -5.95 18.24 6.08
C ASN A 123 -6.61 18.49 4.72
N GLY A 124 -7.11 19.72 4.48
CA GLY A 124 -7.64 20.14 3.18
C GLY A 124 -6.59 20.09 2.07
N LEU A 125 -5.34 20.49 2.36
CA LEU A 125 -4.24 20.41 1.40
C LEU A 125 -3.84 18.96 1.12
N ILE A 126 -3.79 18.09 2.14
CA ILE A 126 -3.55 16.65 1.97
C ILE A 126 -4.63 16.05 1.07
N CYS A 127 -5.89 16.45 1.28
CA CYS A 127 -7.01 16.06 0.41
C CYS A 127 -6.80 16.53 -1.04
N ALA A 128 -6.50 17.81 -1.23
CA ALA A 128 -6.27 18.41 -2.53
C ALA A 128 -5.05 17.82 -3.25
N ALA A 129 -4.01 17.39 -2.52
CA ALA A 129 -2.84 16.74 -3.08
C ALA A 129 -3.14 15.34 -3.66
N GLY A 130 -4.28 14.75 -3.35
CA GLY A 130 -4.65 13.42 -3.80
C GLY A 130 -3.87 12.30 -3.11
N VAL A 131 -3.27 12.55 -1.95
CA VAL A 131 -2.44 11.56 -1.26
C VAL A 131 -3.26 10.35 -0.82
N VAL A 132 -2.76 9.17 -1.17
CA VAL A 132 -3.37 7.89 -0.80
C VAL A 132 -2.35 6.94 -0.20
N GLY A 133 -2.81 6.14 0.74
CA GLY A 133 -2.05 5.04 1.32
C GLY A 133 -2.20 3.74 0.53
N ARG A 134 -1.76 2.65 1.14
CA ARG A 134 -1.88 1.30 0.61
C ARG A 134 -3.33 0.97 0.27
N GLY A 135 -3.55 0.34 -0.90
CA GLY A 135 -4.90 0.04 -1.40
C GLY A 135 -5.69 1.27 -1.86
N ALA A 136 -5.00 2.37 -2.19
CA ALA A 136 -5.57 3.64 -2.65
C ALA A 136 -6.59 4.26 -1.67
N TYR A 137 -6.42 4.02 -0.38
CA TYR A 137 -7.27 4.65 0.64
C TYR A 137 -6.85 6.11 0.88
N PRO A 138 -7.78 7.11 0.81
CA PRO A 138 -7.45 8.52 0.95
C PRO A 138 -6.90 8.87 2.33
N SER A 139 -5.70 9.45 2.37
CA SER A 139 -5.00 9.77 3.61
C SER A 139 -5.74 10.79 4.46
N PHE A 140 -6.32 11.83 3.83
CA PHE A 140 -7.08 12.86 4.54
C PHE A 140 -8.28 12.29 5.30
N ALA A 141 -8.95 11.26 4.74
CA ALA A 141 -10.10 10.62 5.39
C ALA A 141 -9.66 9.77 6.60
N LYS A 142 -8.52 9.08 6.49
CA LYS A 142 -7.91 8.34 7.60
C LYS A 142 -7.49 9.31 8.72
N ILE A 143 -6.81 10.38 8.36
CA ILE A 143 -6.39 11.45 9.26
C ILE A 143 -7.61 12.07 9.95
N GLY A 144 -8.64 12.48 9.19
CA GLY A 144 -9.82 13.13 9.71
C GLY A 144 -10.56 12.30 10.76
N ARG A 145 -10.67 10.98 10.56
CA ARG A 145 -11.27 10.07 11.55
C ARG A 145 -10.49 10.01 12.88
N MET A 146 -9.19 10.28 12.84
CA MET A 146 -8.29 10.16 13.98
C MET A 146 -7.94 11.50 14.64
N LEU A 147 -8.37 12.64 14.06
CA LEU A 147 -8.16 13.96 14.64
C LEU A 147 -8.73 14.03 16.07
N GLY A 148 -7.95 14.58 16.97
CA GLY A 148 -8.28 14.68 18.40
C GLY A 148 -8.26 13.34 19.17
N ARG A 149 -7.96 12.22 18.52
CA ARG A 149 -7.98 10.87 19.12
C ARG A 149 -6.61 10.20 19.12
N ALA A 150 -5.85 10.30 18.03
CA ALA A 150 -4.55 9.66 17.95
C ALA A 150 -3.52 10.31 18.88
N ASP A 151 -2.74 9.47 19.56
CA ASP A 151 -1.58 9.86 20.35
C ASP A 151 -0.26 9.32 19.80
N THR A 152 -0.37 8.36 18.87
CA THR A 152 0.78 7.66 18.29
C THR A 152 0.63 7.56 16.77
N LEU A 153 1.63 8.09 16.04
CA LEU A 153 1.82 7.83 14.61
C LEU A 153 2.81 6.68 14.45
N ILE A 154 2.43 5.69 13.66
CA ILE A 154 3.32 4.62 13.23
C ILE A 154 3.54 4.78 11.73
N VAL A 155 4.75 5.12 11.33
CA VAL A 155 5.16 5.11 9.92
C VAL A 155 5.60 3.70 9.57
N ASP A 156 4.85 3.05 8.67
CA ASP A 156 5.18 1.71 8.16
C ASP A 156 6.24 1.82 7.06
N GLY A 157 7.48 1.53 7.43
CA GLY A 157 8.65 1.49 6.55
C GLY A 157 9.05 0.05 6.15
N LEU A 158 8.10 -0.88 6.11
CA LEU A 158 8.36 -2.29 5.84
C LEU A 158 7.82 -2.73 4.48
N ASP A 159 8.66 -3.42 3.73
CA ASP A 159 8.22 -4.23 2.60
C ASP A 159 7.72 -5.57 3.13
N GLY A 160 6.40 -5.71 3.28
CA GLY A 160 5.79 -6.91 3.86
C GLY A 160 5.69 -8.10 2.91
N GLU A 161 5.94 -7.91 1.61
CA GLU A 161 5.78 -8.94 0.60
C GLU A 161 7.15 -9.44 0.11
N PRO A 162 7.32 -10.75 -0.20
CA PRO A 162 8.46 -11.22 -0.97
C PRO A 162 8.56 -10.47 -2.30
N TRP A 163 9.76 -10.34 -2.82
CA TRP A 163 10.10 -9.68 -4.07
C TRP A 163 9.93 -8.15 -4.06
N ALA A 164 9.34 -7.53 -3.02
CA ALA A 164 9.15 -6.10 -2.92
C ALA A 164 10.23 -5.42 -2.06
N SER A 165 10.71 -4.25 -2.49
CA SER A 165 11.70 -3.42 -1.77
C SER A 165 11.48 -1.91 -1.97
N ALA A 166 10.32 -1.53 -2.51
CA ALA A 166 10.00 -0.13 -2.81
C ALA A 166 9.95 0.75 -1.56
N VAL A 167 9.41 0.22 -0.45
CA VAL A 167 9.31 0.98 0.82
C VAL A 167 10.68 1.16 1.44
N TYR A 168 11.54 0.13 1.40
CA TYR A 168 12.93 0.26 1.84
C TYR A 168 13.68 1.34 1.04
N ARG A 169 13.50 1.37 -0.27
CA ARG A 169 14.11 2.42 -1.11
C ARG A 169 13.58 3.81 -0.79
N ALA A 170 12.29 3.95 -0.51
CA ALA A 170 11.72 5.21 -0.05
C ALA A 170 12.34 5.67 1.27
N LEU A 171 12.58 4.77 2.24
CA LEU A 171 13.30 5.12 3.47
C LEU A 171 14.74 5.61 3.22
N CYS A 172 15.37 5.15 2.14
CA CYS A 172 16.72 5.57 1.76
C CYS A 172 16.73 6.88 0.99
N GLU A 173 15.81 7.06 0.06
CA GLU A 173 15.83 8.13 -0.94
C GLU A 173 14.96 9.33 -0.57
N ASP A 174 13.85 9.10 0.15
CA ASP A 174 12.85 10.10 0.52
C ASP A 174 12.85 10.36 2.04
N ALA A 175 13.94 10.09 2.74
CA ALA A 175 14.00 10.19 4.21
C ALA A 175 13.62 11.58 4.73
N ASP A 176 14.11 12.65 4.09
CA ASP A 176 13.80 14.02 4.47
C ASP A 176 12.33 14.36 4.24
N ASP A 177 11.74 13.91 3.10
CA ASP A 177 10.33 14.08 2.81
C ASP A 177 9.44 13.33 3.82
N ILE A 178 9.85 12.13 4.23
CA ILE A 178 9.15 11.34 5.25
C ILE A 178 9.14 12.10 6.59
N ILE A 179 10.29 12.64 7.01
CA ILE A 179 10.37 13.36 8.28
C ILE A 179 9.62 14.69 8.22
N GLU A 180 9.65 15.39 7.08
CA GLU A 180 8.81 16.56 6.87
C GLU A 180 7.32 16.22 7.01
N GLY A 181 6.86 15.14 6.36
CA GLY A 181 5.49 14.66 6.51
C GLY A 181 5.13 14.26 7.96
N VAL A 182 6.08 13.68 8.71
CA VAL A 182 5.90 13.41 10.14
C VAL A 182 5.71 14.71 10.92
N HIS A 183 6.50 15.76 10.65
CA HIS A 183 6.36 17.05 11.32
C HIS A 183 5.02 17.72 10.99
N VAL A 184 4.55 17.64 9.72
CA VAL A 184 3.21 18.09 9.33
C VAL A 184 2.11 17.38 10.14
N LEU A 185 2.19 16.04 10.24
CA LEU A 185 1.22 15.26 11.01
C LEU A 185 1.30 15.58 12.51
N MET A 186 2.50 15.77 13.06
CA MET A 186 2.67 16.19 14.45
C MET A 186 2.04 17.57 14.72
N ARG A 187 2.19 18.52 13.80
CA ARG A 187 1.53 19.83 13.87
C ARG A 187 0.01 19.70 13.85
N LEU A 188 -0.49 18.86 12.94
CA LEU A 188 -1.92 18.65 12.74
C LEU A 188 -2.60 18.02 13.96
N PHE A 189 -1.95 17.08 14.65
CA PHE A 189 -2.49 16.38 15.83
C PHE A 189 -2.11 17.04 17.17
N GLY A 190 -1.12 17.90 17.20
CA GLY A 190 -0.64 18.61 18.38
C GLY A 190 0.17 17.77 19.36
N ARG A 191 -0.32 16.60 19.78
CA ARG A 191 0.33 15.73 20.81
C ARG A 191 0.68 14.35 20.29
N LEU A 192 1.16 14.24 19.06
CA LEU A 192 1.47 12.98 18.41
C LEU A 192 2.95 12.57 18.71
N ARG A 193 3.16 11.34 19.13
CA ARG A 193 4.49 10.71 19.15
C ARG A 193 4.64 9.89 17.87
N CYS A 194 5.82 9.93 17.27
CA CYS A 194 6.07 9.17 16.05
C CYS A 194 6.98 7.98 16.30
N VAL A 195 6.63 6.85 15.69
CA VAL A 195 7.47 5.66 15.59
C VAL A 195 7.61 5.31 14.12
N VAL A 196 8.84 5.33 13.60
CA VAL A 196 9.14 4.80 12.26
C VAL A 196 9.56 3.35 12.41
N ALA A 197 8.72 2.45 11.89
CA ALA A 197 9.00 1.03 11.84
C ALA A 197 9.90 0.71 10.64
N MET A 198 11.05 0.11 10.87
CA MET A 198 12.06 -0.19 9.85
C MET A 198 12.46 -1.66 9.90
N PRO A 199 12.96 -2.26 8.80
CA PRO A 199 13.52 -3.60 8.84
C PRO A 199 14.73 -3.67 9.76
N GLU A 200 14.99 -4.87 10.32
CA GLU A 200 16.08 -5.13 11.27
C GLU A 200 17.47 -4.86 10.68
N GLU A 201 17.62 -4.90 9.39
CA GLU A 201 18.89 -4.72 8.71
C GLU A 201 19.54 -3.36 9.06
N ARG A 202 20.84 -3.42 9.35
CA ARG A 202 21.68 -2.24 9.59
C ARG A 202 22.15 -1.71 8.24
N GLY A 203 21.26 -1.11 7.49
CA GLY A 203 21.57 -0.67 6.15
C GLY A 203 21.45 0.83 5.96
N GLU A 204 21.49 1.19 4.70
CA GLU A 204 21.36 2.53 4.15
C GLU A 204 20.11 3.26 4.70
N ALA A 205 18.94 2.58 4.73
CA ALA A 205 17.71 3.16 5.26
C ALA A 205 17.84 3.64 6.72
N ALA A 206 18.48 2.84 7.57
CA ALA A 206 18.68 3.24 8.96
C ALA A 206 19.63 4.42 9.11
N GLN A 207 20.58 4.60 8.21
CA GLN A 207 21.48 5.74 8.17
C GLN A 207 20.74 6.99 7.68
N ALA A 208 20.04 6.90 6.55
CA ALA A 208 19.26 7.99 5.98
C ALA A 208 18.22 8.52 6.98
N MET A 209 17.43 7.62 7.57
CA MET A 209 16.41 8.00 8.55
C MET A 209 16.99 8.63 9.81
N ARG A 210 18.14 8.14 10.32
CA ARG A 210 18.80 8.79 11.46
C ARG A 210 19.29 10.20 11.12
N HIS A 211 19.79 10.40 9.91
CA HIS A 211 20.22 11.72 9.44
C HIS A 211 19.04 12.68 9.35
N ALA A 212 17.95 12.25 8.70
CA ALA A 212 16.75 13.06 8.53
C ALA A 212 16.06 13.42 9.87
N VAL A 213 16.04 12.49 10.84
CA VAL A 213 15.47 12.76 12.18
C VAL A 213 16.25 13.86 12.93
N GLY A 214 17.56 14.01 12.68
CA GLY A 214 18.36 15.13 13.19
C GLY A 214 18.37 15.32 14.71
N GLY A 215 18.01 14.28 15.49
CA GLY A 215 17.98 14.34 16.97
C GLY A 215 16.60 14.72 17.56
N ASP A 216 15.52 14.83 16.78
CA ASP A 216 14.17 15.02 17.32
C ASP A 216 13.76 13.82 18.18
N ASN A 217 13.72 14.02 19.51
CA ASN A 217 13.42 12.98 20.50
C ASN A 217 11.94 12.51 20.50
N ARG A 218 11.07 13.19 19.78
CA ARG A 218 9.66 12.81 19.59
C ARG A 218 9.50 11.69 18.55
N ILE A 219 10.54 11.48 17.72
CA ILE A 219 10.56 10.48 16.64
C ILE A 219 11.47 9.32 17.05
N ARG A 220 10.90 8.13 17.12
CA ARG A 220 11.62 6.90 17.48
C ARG A 220 11.77 5.99 16.27
N LEU A 221 12.99 5.58 15.96
CA LEU A 221 13.27 4.57 14.94
C LEU A 221 13.28 3.19 15.60
N ILE A 222 12.38 2.31 15.20
CA ILE A 222 12.24 0.95 15.75
C ILE A 222 12.53 -0.08 14.68
N LYS A 223 13.35 -1.08 15.02
CA LYS A 223 13.69 -2.20 14.14
C LYS A 223 12.77 -3.37 14.39
N LEU A 224 12.21 -3.90 13.32
CA LEU A 224 11.34 -5.05 13.33
C LEU A 224 11.95 -6.20 12.55
N ARG A 225 11.75 -7.43 13.03
CA ARG A 225 12.22 -8.63 12.34
C ARG A 225 11.52 -8.79 11.00
N ASP A 226 12.26 -9.27 10.00
CA ASP A 226 11.70 -9.64 8.71
C ASP A 226 10.91 -10.94 8.84
N LYS A 227 9.67 -10.79 9.27
CA LYS A 227 8.72 -11.87 9.53
C LYS A 227 7.37 -11.50 8.96
N TYR A 228 6.85 -12.33 8.07
CA TYR A 228 5.56 -12.06 7.44
C TYR A 228 4.37 -12.42 8.35
N PRO A 229 3.34 -11.60 8.46
CA PRO A 229 3.04 -10.32 7.82
C PRO A 229 3.31 -9.10 8.75
N GLN A 230 4.57 -8.80 9.08
CA GLN A 230 4.95 -7.73 10.03
C GLN A 230 4.38 -6.36 9.68
N ASN A 231 4.14 -6.07 8.37
CA ASN A 231 3.55 -4.82 7.88
C ASN A 231 2.00 -4.79 7.93
N ASP A 232 1.37 -5.77 8.55
CA ASP A 232 -0.06 -5.70 8.83
C ASP A 232 -0.31 -4.66 9.94
N GLU A 233 -1.23 -3.72 9.69
CA GLU A 233 -1.48 -2.57 10.57
C GLU A 233 -1.77 -2.98 12.01
N ARG A 234 -2.62 -4.00 12.20
CA ARG A 234 -2.99 -4.50 13.53
C ARG A 234 -1.80 -5.12 14.26
N LEU A 235 -0.93 -5.81 13.52
CA LEU A 235 0.29 -6.39 14.07
C LEU A 235 1.34 -5.34 14.38
N LEU A 236 1.47 -4.30 13.55
CA LEU A 236 2.35 -3.16 13.83
C LEU A 236 1.94 -2.47 15.14
N ILE A 237 0.66 -2.14 15.29
CA ILE A 237 0.12 -1.54 16.53
C ILE A 237 0.47 -2.41 17.73
N ARG A 238 0.13 -3.71 17.66
CA ARG A 238 0.37 -4.66 18.76
C ARG A 238 1.86 -4.80 19.08
N THR A 239 2.71 -4.92 18.05
CA THR A 239 4.15 -5.15 18.22
C THR A 239 4.85 -3.93 18.81
N ILE A 240 4.45 -2.72 18.41
CA ILE A 240 5.10 -1.47 18.78
C ILE A 240 4.56 -0.94 20.11
N THR A 241 3.26 -1.01 20.33
CA THR A 241 2.59 -0.36 21.47
C THR A 241 2.08 -1.33 22.54
N GLY A 242 1.98 -2.61 22.23
CA GLY A 242 1.34 -3.62 23.08
C GLY A 242 -0.20 -3.53 23.11
N ARG A 243 -0.81 -2.54 22.43
CA ARG A 243 -2.28 -2.38 22.34
C ARG A 243 -2.86 -3.45 21.43
N ASP A 244 -4.12 -3.85 21.68
CA ASP A 244 -4.78 -4.82 20.79
C ASP A 244 -5.19 -4.16 19.48
N GLY A 245 -4.41 -4.40 18.43
CA GLY A 245 -4.67 -3.86 17.09
C GLY A 245 -6.01 -4.33 16.49
N CYS A 246 -6.63 -5.38 17.01
CA CYS A 246 -7.96 -5.83 16.58
C CYS A 246 -9.10 -4.99 17.17
N ALA A 247 -8.84 -4.18 18.20
CA ALA A 247 -9.83 -3.31 18.82
C ALA A 247 -10.28 -2.13 17.92
N GLY A 248 -9.58 -1.90 16.79
CA GLY A 248 -9.85 -0.82 15.86
C GLY A 248 -8.97 0.42 16.08
N GLU A 249 -8.93 1.30 15.09
CA GLU A 249 -8.09 2.50 15.12
C GLU A 249 -8.44 3.44 16.29
N ARG A 250 -9.74 3.60 16.57
CA ARG A 250 -10.20 4.52 17.61
C ARG A 250 -9.75 4.10 19.00
N ASP A 251 -9.89 2.80 19.30
CA ASP A 251 -9.56 2.26 20.63
C ASP A 251 -8.05 2.15 20.83
N THR A 252 -7.29 1.90 19.74
CA THR A 252 -5.82 1.85 19.81
C THR A 252 -5.19 3.22 19.88
N ARG A 253 -5.87 4.28 19.44
CA ARG A 253 -5.36 5.65 19.33
C ARG A 253 -4.08 5.76 18.49
N CYS A 254 -3.89 4.80 17.58
CA CYS A 254 -2.74 4.74 16.68
C CYS A 254 -3.17 5.08 15.26
N LEU A 255 -2.44 6.00 14.63
CA LEU A 255 -2.53 6.26 13.20
C LEU A 255 -1.36 5.55 12.52
N VAL A 256 -1.63 4.59 11.64
CA VAL A 256 -0.60 3.88 10.87
C VAL A 256 -0.62 4.40 9.44
N MET A 257 0.52 4.89 8.95
CA MET A 257 0.66 5.41 7.58
C MET A 257 1.91 4.83 6.93
N GLU A 258 1.86 4.59 5.63
CA GLU A 258 3.00 4.09 4.87
C GLU A 258 4.07 5.19 4.67
N ALA A 259 5.34 4.81 4.61
CA ALA A 259 6.45 5.76 4.47
C ALA A 259 6.31 6.65 3.21
N GLN A 260 5.94 6.08 2.03
CA GLN A 260 5.76 6.88 0.82
C GLN A 260 4.53 7.80 0.89
N GLU A 261 3.46 7.37 1.58
CA GLU A 261 2.28 8.20 1.85
C GLU A 261 2.67 9.42 2.70
N VAL A 262 3.48 9.20 3.74
CA VAL A 262 3.98 10.29 4.60
C VAL A 262 4.92 11.21 3.84
N ALA A 263 5.80 10.67 2.98
CA ALA A 263 6.67 11.47 2.11
C ALA A 263 5.86 12.35 1.15
N ALA A 264 4.78 11.83 0.56
CA ALA A 264 3.89 12.59 -0.31
C ALA A 264 3.22 13.76 0.43
N ILE A 265 2.81 13.55 1.70
CA ILE A 265 2.31 14.63 2.57
C ILE A 265 3.38 15.70 2.78
N GLY A 266 4.63 15.30 3.06
CA GLY A 266 5.76 16.22 3.22
C GLY A 266 5.95 17.11 2.00
N ARG A 267 6.05 16.51 0.81
CA ARG A 267 6.19 17.24 -0.46
C ARG A 267 4.99 18.15 -0.76
N ALA A 268 3.79 17.67 -0.49
CA ALA A 268 2.57 18.45 -0.72
C ALA A 268 2.53 19.74 0.09
N LEU A 269 2.93 19.70 1.35
CA LEU A 269 2.88 20.86 2.25
C LEU A 269 4.12 21.76 2.10
N ARG A 270 5.30 21.20 1.86
CA ARG A 270 6.54 21.96 1.64
C ARG A 270 6.58 22.64 0.27
N ASP A 271 6.33 21.87 -0.79
CA ASP A 271 6.59 22.30 -2.16
C ASP A 271 5.30 22.54 -2.95
N GLY A 272 4.13 22.21 -2.39
CA GLY A 272 2.86 22.25 -3.12
C GLY A 272 2.73 21.15 -4.20
N THR A 273 3.55 20.09 -4.13
CA THR A 273 3.58 19.03 -5.15
C THR A 273 2.51 17.98 -4.90
N PRO A 274 1.56 17.74 -5.82
CA PRO A 274 0.59 16.67 -5.71
C PRO A 274 1.23 15.27 -5.76
N ASP A 275 0.51 14.24 -5.27
CA ASP A 275 0.95 12.84 -5.31
C ASP A 275 0.75 12.24 -6.72
N VAL A 276 1.76 12.37 -7.57
CA VAL A 276 1.72 12.00 -9.00
C VAL A 276 2.70 10.90 -9.38
N SER A 277 3.57 10.48 -8.47
CA SER A 277 4.58 9.44 -8.73
C SER A 277 4.88 8.61 -7.48
N ARG A 278 5.36 7.38 -7.70
CA ARG A 278 5.64 6.45 -6.62
C ARG A 278 6.85 5.57 -6.93
N ILE A 279 7.60 5.17 -5.91
CA ILE A 279 8.58 4.09 -6.07
C ILE A 279 7.82 2.77 -6.01
N VAL A 280 8.00 1.95 -7.06
CA VAL A 280 7.44 0.60 -7.15
C VAL A 280 8.52 -0.41 -7.49
N THR A 281 8.37 -1.64 -7.01
CA THR A 281 9.28 -2.73 -7.36
C THR A 281 8.70 -3.54 -8.51
N VAL A 282 9.45 -3.68 -9.60
CA VAL A 282 9.16 -4.65 -10.67
C VAL A 282 10.12 -5.81 -10.52
N SER A 283 9.62 -7.00 -10.21
CA SER A 283 10.45 -8.14 -9.82
C SER A 283 9.77 -9.48 -10.09
N GLY A 284 10.36 -10.54 -9.61
CA GLY A 284 9.97 -11.93 -9.84
C GLY A 284 11.03 -12.68 -10.64
N ASP A 285 10.95 -14.00 -10.66
CA ASP A 285 11.88 -14.85 -11.37
C ASP A 285 11.71 -14.81 -12.90
N ALA A 286 10.57 -14.29 -13.39
CA ALA A 286 10.33 -14.06 -14.81
C ALA A 286 10.85 -12.70 -15.31
N VAL A 287 11.27 -11.77 -14.44
CA VAL A 287 11.75 -10.45 -14.85
C VAL A 287 13.27 -10.50 -15.12
N ALA A 288 13.69 -9.99 -16.26
CA ALA A 288 15.11 -10.08 -16.67
C ALA A 288 16.04 -9.32 -15.72
N ASN A 289 15.74 -8.05 -15.44
CA ASN A 289 16.54 -7.18 -14.57
C ASN A 289 15.65 -6.45 -13.56
N PRO A 290 15.27 -7.09 -12.44
CA PRO A 290 14.43 -6.49 -11.42
C PRO A 290 14.96 -5.15 -10.93
N LYS A 291 14.03 -4.17 -10.77
CA LYS A 291 14.34 -2.79 -10.34
C LYS A 291 13.28 -2.24 -9.42
N ASN A 292 13.69 -1.29 -8.59
CA ASN A 292 12.80 -0.27 -8.07
C ASN A 292 12.73 0.87 -9.08
N ILE A 293 11.54 1.35 -9.37
CA ILE A 293 11.29 2.38 -10.38
C ILE A 293 10.45 3.48 -9.74
N ARG A 294 10.90 4.73 -9.83
CA ARG A 294 10.07 5.90 -9.55
C ARG A 294 9.27 6.20 -10.82
N ALA A 295 8.00 5.84 -10.80
CA ALA A 295 7.13 5.89 -11.96
C ALA A 295 5.94 6.83 -11.75
N ARG A 296 5.42 7.41 -12.84
CA ARG A 296 4.21 8.22 -12.86
C ARG A 296 2.97 7.34 -12.65
N ILE A 297 2.03 7.81 -11.86
CA ILE A 297 0.72 7.14 -11.69
C ILE A 297 0.04 7.06 -13.06
N GLY A 298 -0.59 5.92 -13.38
CA GLY A 298 -1.19 5.69 -14.68
C GLY A 298 -0.26 5.08 -15.73
N THR A 299 1.06 4.96 -15.46
CA THR A 299 1.97 4.20 -16.33
C THR A 299 1.55 2.75 -16.38
N ALA A 300 1.49 2.14 -17.56
CA ALA A 300 1.17 0.73 -17.68
C ALA A 300 2.32 -0.16 -17.16
N TRP A 301 2.00 -1.27 -16.46
CA TRP A 301 3.01 -2.16 -15.92
C TRP A 301 3.92 -2.77 -16.99
N TYR A 302 3.42 -3.04 -18.20
CA TYR A 302 4.25 -3.54 -19.30
C TYR A 302 5.39 -2.58 -19.66
N GLU A 303 5.17 -1.26 -19.58
CA GLU A 303 6.22 -0.27 -19.80
C GLU A 303 7.33 -0.38 -18.73
N LEU A 304 6.93 -0.56 -17.47
CA LEU A 304 7.87 -0.75 -16.38
C LEU A 304 8.63 -2.07 -16.50
N VAL A 305 7.96 -3.12 -16.97
CA VAL A 305 8.62 -4.40 -17.30
C VAL A 305 9.61 -4.23 -18.45
N ARG A 306 9.30 -3.46 -19.48
CA ARG A 306 10.24 -3.12 -20.57
C ARG A 306 11.51 -2.44 -20.04
N VAL A 307 11.36 -1.49 -19.09
CA VAL A 307 12.50 -0.83 -18.41
C VAL A 307 13.37 -1.85 -17.65
N CYS A 308 12.77 -2.94 -17.20
CA CYS A 308 13.47 -4.06 -16.57
C CYS A 308 14.08 -5.07 -17.57
N GLY A 309 14.06 -4.77 -18.88
CA GLY A 309 14.57 -5.67 -19.92
C GLY A 309 13.60 -6.76 -20.37
N GLY A 310 12.31 -6.63 -20.00
CA GLY A 310 11.28 -7.59 -20.36
C GLY A 310 11.25 -8.84 -19.48
N TYR A 311 10.55 -9.86 -19.97
CA TYR A 311 10.49 -11.18 -19.35
C TYR A 311 11.58 -12.09 -19.89
N THR A 312 12.16 -12.94 -19.01
CA THR A 312 13.10 -13.98 -19.41
C THR A 312 12.41 -15.15 -20.11
N GLN A 313 11.19 -15.41 -19.74
CA GLN A 313 10.28 -16.39 -20.34
C GLN A 313 8.83 -15.96 -20.05
N THR A 314 7.86 -16.57 -20.72
CA THR A 314 6.43 -16.28 -20.46
C THR A 314 6.11 -16.57 -19.00
N PRO A 315 5.68 -15.56 -18.23
CA PRO A 315 5.32 -15.77 -16.84
C PRO A 315 4.06 -16.63 -16.72
N SER A 316 4.03 -17.53 -15.75
CA SER A 316 2.83 -18.30 -15.40
C SER A 316 1.86 -17.48 -14.54
N ARG A 317 2.37 -16.45 -13.87
CA ARG A 317 1.58 -15.55 -13.00
C ARG A 317 2.10 -14.13 -13.08
N LEU A 318 1.15 -13.21 -13.20
CA LEU A 318 1.34 -11.77 -13.04
C LEU A 318 0.57 -11.35 -11.78
N LEU A 319 1.24 -10.64 -10.88
CA LEU A 319 0.67 -10.19 -9.62
C LEU A 319 0.85 -8.68 -9.48
N VAL A 320 -0.23 -7.94 -9.37
CA VAL A 320 -0.17 -6.54 -8.94
C VAL A 320 -0.07 -6.55 -7.42
N GLY A 321 1.11 -6.21 -6.90
CA GLY A 321 1.51 -6.41 -5.52
C GLY A 321 2.55 -7.52 -5.37
N GLY A 322 2.63 -8.11 -4.17
CA GLY A 322 3.58 -9.17 -3.85
C GLY A 322 2.99 -10.58 -3.96
N ALA A 323 3.83 -11.58 -3.68
CA ALA A 323 3.47 -12.98 -3.87
C ALA A 323 2.44 -13.53 -2.85
N MET A 324 2.21 -12.83 -1.73
CA MET A 324 1.33 -13.31 -0.65
C MET A 324 -0.07 -12.71 -0.69
N ARG A 325 -0.19 -11.40 -0.97
CA ARG A 325 -1.46 -10.65 -0.98
C ARG A 325 -1.73 -9.90 -2.29
N GLY A 326 -0.82 -10.00 -3.26
CA GLY A 326 -1.01 -9.39 -4.57
C GLY A 326 -2.22 -9.99 -5.31
N GLU A 327 -2.82 -9.17 -6.15
CA GLU A 327 -3.92 -9.58 -7.02
C GLU A 327 -3.39 -10.19 -8.31
N ALA A 328 -3.89 -11.37 -8.67
CA ALA A 328 -3.52 -12.01 -9.92
C ALA A 328 -4.14 -11.26 -11.11
N ALA A 329 -3.30 -10.86 -12.04
CA ALA A 329 -3.69 -10.18 -13.26
C ALA A 329 -3.54 -11.11 -14.46
N PHE A 330 -4.42 -10.98 -15.45
CA PHE A 330 -4.36 -11.72 -16.71
C PHE A 330 -3.54 -11.00 -17.79
N THR A 331 -3.15 -9.74 -17.52
CA THR A 331 -2.35 -8.90 -18.41
C THR A 331 -1.49 -7.95 -17.60
N ASP A 332 -0.40 -7.47 -18.16
CA ASP A 332 0.42 -6.36 -17.64
C ASP A 332 0.05 -4.99 -18.25
N ASN A 333 -0.94 -4.96 -19.15
CA ASN A 333 -1.53 -3.72 -19.66
C ASN A 333 -2.55 -3.15 -18.67
N ILE A 334 -2.09 -2.95 -17.44
CA ILE A 334 -2.85 -2.38 -16.33
C ILE A 334 -2.10 -1.15 -15.85
N ALA A 335 -2.83 -0.07 -15.57
CA ALA A 335 -2.26 1.17 -15.08
C ALA A 335 -1.70 1.03 -13.66
N LEU A 336 -0.55 1.64 -13.39
CA LEU A 336 -0.03 1.84 -12.05
C LEU A 336 -1.02 2.69 -11.25
N ALA A 337 -1.69 2.06 -10.31
CA ALA A 337 -2.65 2.73 -9.44
C ALA A 337 -1.95 3.50 -8.31
N PRO A 338 -2.55 4.58 -7.80
CA PRO A 338 -2.12 5.21 -6.56
C PRO A 338 -2.09 4.16 -5.42
N GLY A 339 -1.06 4.20 -4.57
CA GLY A 339 -0.92 3.23 -3.48
C GLY A 339 -0.33 1.86 -3.84
N ALA A 340 -0.03 1.59 -5.13
CA ALA A 340 0.66 0.37 -5.55
C ALA A 340 2.12 0.35 -5.05
N GLN A 341 2.65 -0.85 -4.75
CA GLN A 341 4.02 -1.02 -4.23
C GLN A 341 4.89 -1.90 -5.12
N ALA A 342 4.29 -2.88 -5.81
CA ALA A 342 5.05 -3.86 -6.57
C ALA A 342 4.24 -4.44 -7.73
N PHE A 343 4.97 -4.99 -8.69
CA PHE A 343 4.49 -5.91 -9.70
C PHE A 343 5.43 -7.12 -9.72
N THR A 344 4.87 -8.32 -9.54
CA THR A 344 5.65 -9.55 -9.43
C THR A 344 5.26 -10.51 -10.55
N ALA A 345 6.22 -10.91 -11.40
CA ALA A 345 6.02 -11.88 -12.45
C ALA A 345 6.77 -13.17 -12.13
N LEU A 346 6.05 -14.30 -12.08
CA LEU A 346 6.59 -15.60 -11.66
C LEU A 346 6.52 -16.63 -12.79
N CYS A 347 7.59 -17.40 -12.93
CA CYS A 347 7.73 -18.46 -13.92
C CYS A 347 6.98 -19.72 -13.53
N ALA A 348 7.10 -20.14 -12.28
CA ALA A 348 6.60 -21.43 -11.83
C ALA A 348 5.25 -21.33 -11.14
N ASP A 349 4.33 -22.21 -11.50
CA ASP A 349 3.19 -22.52 -10.66
C ASP A 349 3.57 -23.57 -9.63
N THR A 350 3.96 -23.12 -8.45
CA THR A 350 4.34 -23.98 -7.33
C THR A 350 3.15 -24.41 -6.48
N THR A 351 1.91 -24.11 -6.91
CA THR A 351 0.73 -24.58 -6.19
C THR A 351 0.55 -26.09 -6.38
N GLY A 352 0.78 -26.82 -5.30
CA GLY A 352 0.49 -28.25 -5.27
C GLY A 352 -1.03 -28.51 -5.40
N THR A 353 -1.39 -29.74 -5.77
CA THR A 353 -2.78 -30.18 -5.83
C THR A 353 -3.37 -30.21 -4.41
N PRO A 354 -4.52 -29.55 -4.15
CA PRO A 354 -5.16 -29.59 -2.85
C PRO A 354 -5.55 -31.02 -2.45
N GLY A 355 -5.16 -31.42 -1.24
CA GLY A 355 -5.52 -32.70 -0.63
C GLY A 355 -6.35 -32.52 0.64
N PRO A 356 -6.79 -33.64 1.27
CA PRO A 356 -7.54 -33.60 2.52
C PRO A 356 -6.69 -33.08 3.68
N CYS A 357 -7.33 -32.45 4.65
CA CYS A 357 -6.67 -31.95 5.84
C CYS A 357 -6.07 -33.08 6.69
N ILE A 358 -4.77 -33.10 6.90
CA ILE A 358 -4.05 -34.09 7.74
C ILE A 358 -3.99 -33.70 9.22
N ARG A 359 -4.67 -32.63 9.63
CA ARG A 359 -4.76 -32.11 11.01
C ARG A 359 -3.41 -31.82 11.69
N CYS A 360 -2.39 -31.44 10.95
CA CYS A 360 -1.03 -31.17 11.49
C CYS A 360 -0.91 -29.92 12.35
N GLY A 361 -1.90 -29.00 12.35
CA GLY A 361 -1.92 -27.79 13.16
C GLY A 361 -1.01 -26.64 12.71
N ARG A 362 -0.20 -26.80 11.66
CA ARG A 362 0.74 -25.76 11.19
C ARG A 362 0.04 -24.44 10.86
N CYS A 363 -1.16 -24.49 10.27
CA CYS A 363 -1.95 -23.30 9.94
C CYS A 363 -2.36 -22.49 11.18
N ALA A 364 -2.67 -23.15 12.28
CA ALA A 364 -2.98 -22.50 13.56
C ALA A 364 -1.73 -21.88 14.20
N GLN A 365 -0.58 -22.56 14.15
CA GLN A 365 0.69 -22.03 14.66
C GLN A 365 1.17 -20.82 13.86
N ALA A 366 0.96 -20.82 12.54
CA ALA A 366 1.33 -19.70 11.65
C ALA A 366 0.37 -18.50 11.74
N CYS A 367 -0.84 -18.68 12.29
CA CYS A 367 -1.79 -17.59 12.35
C CYS A 367 -1.37 -16.51 13.36
N PRO A 368 -1.09 -15.26 12.94
CA PRO A 368 -0.66 -14.20 13.85
C PRO A 368 -1.79 -13.69 14.77
N TYR A 369 -3.04 -14.05 14.44
CA TYR A 369 -4.24 -13.69 15.20
C TYR A 369 -4.77 -14.83 16.09
N GLY A 370 -4.04 -15.96 16.16
CA GLY A 370 -4.43 -17.10 16.98
C GLY A 370 -5.70 -17.81 16.49
N LEU A 371 -6.05 -17.67 15.21
CA LEU A 371 -7.19 -18.37 14.62
C LEU A 371 -6.84 -19.84 14.38
N LEU A 372 -7.90 -20.66 14.24
CA LEU A 372 -7.81 -22.09 13.97
C LEU A 372 -8.33 -22.40 12.54
N PRO A 373 -7.54 -22.11 11.46
CA PRO A 373 -8.05 -22.21 10.08
C PRO A 373 -8.57 -23.60 9.72
N ASN A 374 -7.98 -24.66 10.23
CA ASN A 374 -8.43 -26.04 10.03
C ASN A 374 -9.81 -26.33 10.63
N TYR A 375 -10.12 -25.77 11.81
CA TYR A 375 -11.45 -25.89 12.41
C TYR A 375 -12.46 -24.96 11.73
N ILE A 376 -12.05 -23.76 11.34
CA ILE A 376 -12.90 -22.84 10.57
C ILE A 376 -13.31 -23.48 9.26
N GLN A 377 -12.40 -24.17 8.54
CA GLN A 377 -12.74 -24.95 7.37
C GLN A 377 -13.80 -26.00 7.68
N LEU A 378 -13.57 -26.82 8.71
CA LEU A 378 -14.47 -27.90 9.10
C LEU A 378 -15.88 -27.37 9.42
N PHE A 379 -16.00 -26.28 10.18
CA PHE A 379 -17.30 -25.71 10.54
C PHE A 379 -17.98 -25.01 9.37
N LEU A 380 -17.23 -24.39 8.45
CA LEU A 380 -17.78 -23.83 7.23
C LEU A 380 -18.39 -24.94 6.33
N GLU A 381 -17.66 -26.04 6.15
CA GLU A 381 -18.12 -27.18 5.34
C GLU A 381 -19.37 -27.85 5.94
N ASN A 382 -19.52 -27.83 7.26
CA ASN A 382 -20.69 -28.35 7.96
C ASN A 382 -21.80 -27.31 8.21
N GLY A 383 -21.69 -26.09 7.68
CA GLY A 383 -22.70 -25.02 7.84
C GLY A 383 -22.88 -24.51 9.27
N ASN A 384 -21.91 -24.72 10.15
CA ASN A 384 -22.01 -24.31 11.56
C ASN A 384 -21.48 -22.87 11.74
N PHE A 385 -22.30 -21.89 11.41
CA PHE A 385 -21.93 -20.46 11.42
C PHE A 385 -21.73 -19.90 12.85
N GLU A 386 -22.44 -20.45 13.85
CA GLU A 386 -22.26 -20.04 15.23
C GLU A 386 -20.82 -20.34 15.72
N LYS A 387 -20.30 -21.52 15.40
CA LYS A 387 -18.92 -21.88 15.70
C LYS A 387 -17.89 -21.02 14.96
N LEU A 388 -18.18 -20.59 13.73
CA LEU A 388 -17.30 -19.67 13.01
C LEU A 388 -17.15 -18.34 13.77
N ARG A 389 -18.26 -17.79 14.29
CA ARG A 389 -18.24 -16.57 15.11
C ARG A 389 -17.45 -16.79 16.41
N THR A 390 -17.69 -17.88 17.11
CA THR A 390 -16.98 -18.23 18.36
C THR A 390 -15.46 -18.34 18.12
N LEU A 391 -15.04 -18.81 16.95
CA LEU A 391 -13.64 -18.90 16.57
C LEU A 391 -13.03 -17.57 16.13
N GLY A 392 -13.81 -16.49 16.07
CA GLY A 392 -13.35 -15.15 15.78
C GLY A 392 -12.84 -14.97 14.34
N VAL A 393 -13.49 -15.61 13.36
CA VAL A 393 -13.06 -15.58 11.96
C VAL A 393 -13.02 -14.16 11.38
N GLU A 394 -13.78 -13.22 11.92
CA GLU A 394 -13.80 -11.81 11.58
C GLU A 394 -12.45 -11.10 11.79
N ARG A 395 -11.59 -11.63 12.67
CA ARG A 395 -10.23 -11.11 12.88
C ARG A 395 -9.25 -11.47 11.77
N CYS A 396 -9.65 -12.34 10.83
CA CYS A 396 -8.79 -12.76 9.73
C CYS A 396 -8.55 -11.60 8.75
N THR A 397 -7.27 -11.31 8.49
CA THR A 397 -6.84 -10.29 7.50
C THR A 397 -6.50 -10.90 6.13
N ALA A 398 -6.80 -12.19 5.92
CA ALA A 398 -6.49 -12.92 4.69
C ALA A 398 -4.99 -12.85 4.29
N CYS A 399 -4.10 -12.77 5.26
CA CYS A 399 -2.65 -12.61 5.02
C CYS A 399 -1.97 -13.79 4.30
N GLY A 400 -2.58 -14.97 4.25
CA GLY A 400 -2.03 -16.14 3.54
C GLY A 400 -1.04 -16.98 4.33
N ALA A 401 -0.57 -16.57 5.51
CA ALA A 401 0.41 -17.34 6.30
C ALA A 401 -0.02 -18.81 6.57
N CYS A 402 -1.31 -19.02 6.84
CA CYS A 402 -1.88 -20.36 7.05
C CYS A 402 -1.85 -21.24 5.79
N ALA A 403 -2.09 -20.66 4.62
CA ALA A 403 -2.05 -21.39 3.35
C ALA A 403 -0.60 -21.73 2.96
N CYS A 404 0.33 -20.79 3.16
CA CYS A 404 1.74 -20.95 2.85
C CYS A 404 2.38 -22.17 3.56
N VAL A 405 1.98 -22.45 4.82
CA VAL A 405 2.54 -23.57 5.60
C VAL A 405 1.73 -24.88 5.48
N CYS A 406 0.67 -24.90 4.67
CA CYS A 406 -0.20 -26.07 4.57
C CYS A 406 0.42 -27.15 3.68
N PRO A 407 0.84 -28.33 4.24
CA PRO A 407 1.45 -29.38 3.43
C PRO A 407 0.45 -30.12 2.54
N ALA A 408 -0.85 -29.94 2.78
CA ALA A 408 -1.92 -30.48 1.94
C ALA A 408 -2.43 -29.46 0.91
N HIS A 409 -1.76 -28.32 0.74
CA HIS A 409 -2.07 -27.28 -0.24
C HIS A 409 -3.52 -26.79 -0.21
N ILE A 410 -4.17 -26.83 0.95
CA ILE A 410 -5.55 -26.37 1.10
C ILE A 410 -5.62 -24.87 0.88
N ARG A 411 -6.60 -24.42 0.09
CA ARG A 411 -6.83 -22.99 -0.22
C ARG A 411 -7.44 -22.25 0.98
N LEU A 412 -6.67 -22.20 2.11
CA LEU A 412 -7.16 -21.66 3.37
C LEU A 412 -7.51 -20.17 3.30
N VAL A 413 -6.86 -19.37 2.46
CA VAL A 413 -7.22 -17.95 2.31
C VAL A 413 -8.65 -17.81 1.82
N GLN A 414 -9.00 -18.52 0.74
CA GLN A 414 -10.34 -18.53 0.18
C GLN A 414 -11.37 -19.09 1.16
N THR A 415 -10.99 -20.14 1.90
CA THR A 415 -11.83 -20.70 2.97
C THR A 415 -12.12 -19.65 4.06
N MET A 416 -11.10 -18.92 4.52
CA MET A 416 -11.26 -17.87 5.53
C MET A 416 -12.12 -16.70 5.03
N GLN A 417 -11.94 -16.29 3.76
CA GLN A 417 -12.76 -15.24 3.15
C GLN A 417 -14.23 -15.65 3.04
N ARG A 418 -14.49 -16.88 2.56
CA ARG A 418 -15.87 -17.45 2.50
C ARG A 418 -16.49 -17.55 3.88
N ALA A 419 -15.71 -17.98 4.89
CA ALA A 419 -16.21 -18.07 6.26
C ALA A 419 -16.59 -16.69 6.85
N ARG A 420 -15.84 -15.65 6.53
CA ARG A 420 -16.18 -14.27 6.90
C ARG A 420 -17.46 -13.78 6.20
N GLN A 421 -17.59 -14.06 4.91
CA GLN A 421 -18.78 -13.68 4.12
C GLN A 421 -20.04 -14.44 4.55
N ALA A 422 -19.89 -15.67 5.03
CA ALA A 422 -21.00 -16.48 5.51
C ALA A 422 -21.58 -16.02 6.87
N LEU A 423 -20.84 -15.17 7.60
CA LEU A 423 -21.39 -14.55 8.79
C LEU A 423 -22.33 -13.41 8.38
N PRO A 424 -23.58 -13.33 8.93
CA PRO A 424 -24.43 -12.18 8.70
C PRO A 424 -23.68 -10.90 9.10
N ALA A 425 -23.86 -9.84 8.30
CA ALA A 425 -23.32 -8.52 8.62
C ALA A 425 -23.68 -8.21 10.08
N GLN A 426 -22.70 -7.82 10.87
CA GLN A 426 -23.00 -7.30 12.19
C GLN A 426 -23.88 -6.07 11.95
N GLU A 427 -25.13 -6.11 12.39
CA GLU A 427 -25.87 -4.89 12.65
C GLU A 427 -24.94 -4.02 13.48
N GLU A 428 -24.58 -2.86 12.93
CA GLU A 428 -23.80 -1.87 13.64
C GLU A 428 -24.45 -1.73 15.02
N ARG A 429 -23.74 -2.20 16.04
CA ARG A 429 -24.16 -1.93 17.41
C ARG A 429 -24.06 -0.42 17.56
N GLN A 430 -25.20 0.21 17.35
CA GLN A 430 -25.46 1.55 17.82
C GLN A 430 -25.25 1.54 19.34
N ALA A 431 -24.21 2.23 19.78
CA ALA A 431 -24.11 2.82 21.09
C ALA A 431 -23.07 3.95 21.02
#